data_ad41d4edc083134efb3147206f006a38
#
_entry.id   ad41d4edc083134efb3147206f006a38
#
_cell.length_a   1.000
_cell.length_b   1.000
_cell.length_c   1.000
_cell.angle_alpha   90.00
_cell.angle_beta   90.00
_cell.angle_gamma   90.00
#
_symmetry.space_group_name_H-M   'P 1'
#
loop_
_entity.id
_entity.type
_entity.pdbx_description
1 polymer ?
#
loop_
_entity_poly.entity_id
_entity_poly.type
_entity_poly.pdbx_seq_one_letter_code
_entity_poly.pdbx_strand_id
1 'polypeptide(L)'
;MDEQTTPKKVRRVGSIAFALVLIAAGVLLIVYQFVPQFDLLKILKFSPVILIALGIEMLVYSARPDVKVKFDWLAMLGTAFTLCVVGAAALLPLAVSEWGPARSSAISRIETEKVDALYSALTADPELKAKTGYCGVNVWFNHDAGGSYTLQSGDDCVLNTTLTGPYADAESFAADCIGIMQLAADKDLGFTSYHFSSGEDTDDGISYYLDCVASYPAGLTAAQVARRVTESYHYDGSSFSSEADRDEYIKTRLRDDIAEEYANAHDDVYPDDDYVDAEVERRFNEQFGIATPESAAE
;
A
#
# COMPACT_ATOMS: atom_id res chain seq x y z
N MET A 1 -58.64 -56.28 19.54
CA MET A 1 -58.72 -54.85 19.96
C MET A 1 -57.67 -54.13 19.15
N ASP A 2 -58.06 -53.60 17.97
CA ASP A 2 -57.17 -52.81 17.13
C ASP A 2 -57.11 -51.40 17.67
N GLU A 3 -55.96 -51.01 18.19
CA GLU A 3 -55.65 -49.65 18.60
C GLU A 3 -55.51 -48.79 17.32
N GLN A 4 -56.57 -48.08 16.98
CA GLN A 4 -56.54 -47.08 15.90
C GLN A 4 -55.60 -45.96 16.31
N THR A 5 -54.34 -46.06 15.91
CA THR A 5 -53.38 -44.98 16.00
C THR A 5 -53.81 -43.89 15.03
N THR A 6 -54.45 -42.84 15.54
CA THR A 6 -54.76 -41.61 14.80
C THR A 6 -53.44 -41.01 14.23
N PRO A 7 -53.36 -40.72 12.92
CA PRO A 7 -52.12 -40.21 12.33
C PRO A 7 -51.79 -38.83 12.94
N LYS A 8 -50.65 -38.74 13.65
CA LYS A 8 -50.13 -37.49 14.20
C LYS A 8 -49.89 -36.48 13.05
N LYS A 9 -50.51 -35.31 13.20
CA LYS A 9 -50.43 -34.24 12.19
C LYS A 9 -48.98 -33.72 12.10
N VAL A 10 -48.31 -33.97 10.97
CA VAL A 10 -46.96 -33.49 10.71
C VAL A 10 -47.04 -32.00 10.37
N ARG A 11 -46.39 -31.15 11.20
CA ARG A 11 -46.18 -29.72 10.88
C ARG A 11 -44.70 -29.46 10.62
N ARG A 12 -44.44 -28.71 9.56
CA ARG A 12 -43.09 -28.23 9.21
C ARG A 12 -42.83 -26.96 10.00
N VAL A 13 -41.77 -26.97 10.80
CA VAL A 13 -41.30 -25.81 11.57
C VAL A 13 -40.30 -25.02 10.72
N GLY A 14 -40.36 -23.69 10.74
CA GLY A 14 -39.51 -22.79 9.96
C GLY A 14 -40.23 -22.05 8.84
N SER A 15 -41.42 -22.55 8.38
CA SER A 15 -42.15 -21.92 7.26
C SER A 15 -42.69 -20.54 7.61
N ILE A 16 -43.13 -20.32 8.87
CA ILE A 16 -43.69 -19.02 9.33
C ILE A 16 -42.55 -18.02 9.51
N ALA A 17 -41.45 -18.44 10.13
CA ALA A 17 -40.27 -17.58 10.29
C ALA A 17 -39.67 -17.21 8.92
N PHE A 18 -39.64 -18.14 7.97
CA PHE A 18 -39.23 -17.87 6.62
C PHE A 18 -40.10 -16.81 5.93
N ALA A 19 -41.42 -16.95 5.99
CA ALA A 19 -42.33 -15.96 5.42
C ALA A 19 -42.15 -14.57 6.04
N LEU A 20 -41.96 -14.50 7.38
CA LEU A 20 -41.71 -13.25 8.10
C LEU A 20 -40.38 -12.59 7.66
N VAL A 21 -39.33 -13.39 7.52
CA VAL A 21 -38.02 -12.89 7.03
C VAL A 21 -38.13 -12.36 5.62
N LEU A 22 -38.82 -13.05 4.72
CA LEU A 22 -39.04 -12.59 3.35
C LEU A 22 -39.82 -11.26 3.30
N ILE A 23 -40.88 -11.14 4.07
CA ILE A 23 -41.66 -9.91 4.14
C ILE A 23 -40.80 -8.78 4.72
N ALA A 24 -40.08 -9.01 5.80
CA ALA A 24 -39.20 -8.01 6.41
C ALA A 24 -38.11 -7.58 5.44
N ALA A 25 -37.46 -8.52 4.76
CA ALA A 25 -36.42 -8.23 3.77
C ALA A 25 -36.96 -7.41 2.59
N GLY A 26 -38.16 -7.75 2.08
CA GLY A 26 -38.81 -7.01 1.02
C GLY A 26 -39.17 -5.58 1.42
N VAL A 27 -39.72 -5.40 2.64
CA VAL A 27 -40.02 -4.07 3.20
C VAL A 27 -38.75 -3.25 3.39
N LEU A 28 -37.68 -3.86 3.89
CA LEU A 28 -36.37 -3.19 4.07
C LEU A 28 -35.75 -2.72 2.77
N LEU A 29 -35.84 -3.53 1.70
CA LEU A 29 -35.38 -3.14 0.38
C LEU A 29 -36.16 -1.96 -0.18
N ILE A 30 -37.49 -1.96 0.00
CA ILE A 30 -38.35 -0.85 -0.42
C ILE A 30 -37.97 0.42 0.35
N VAL A 31 -37.83 0.36 1.67
CA VAL A 31 -37.42 1.52 2.48
C VAL A 31 -36.04 2.03 2.08
N TYR A 32 -35.08 1.14 1.86
CA TYR A 32 -33.74 1.50 1.40
C TYR A 32 -33.75 2.25 0.06
N GLN A 33 -34.65 1.87 -0.85
CA GLN A 33 -34.75 2.51 -2.17
C GLN A 33 -35.34 3.93 -2.11
N PHE A 34 -36.23 4.20 -1.14
CA PHE A 34 -36.96 5.48 -1.04
C PHE A 34 -36.39 6.45 0.02
N VAL A 35 -35.56 5.97 0.93
CA VAL A 35 -34.99 6.79 2.00
C VAL A 35 -33.46 6.84 1.88
N PRO A 36 -32.88 7.92 1.29
CA PRO A 36 -31.44 8.02 1.03
C PRO A 36 -30.53 7.95 2.26
N GLN A 37 -31.08 8.26 3.46
CA GLN A 37 -30.33 8.26 4.73
C GLN A 37 -30.51 6.96 5.53
N PHE A 38 -31.11 5.94 4.93
CA PHE A 38 -31.43 4.69 5.62
C PHE A 38 -30.20 3.80 5.72
N ASP A 39 -29.65 3.67 6.92
CA ASP A 39 -28.46 2.89 7.22
C ASP A 39 -28.84 1.41 7.42
N LEU A 40 -28.67 0.61 6.39
CA LEU A 40 -28.96 -0.82 6.39
C LEU A 40 -28.07 -1.58 7.38
N LEU A 41 -26.83 -1.10 7.63
CA LEU A 41 -25.90 -1.73 8.57
C LEU A 41 -26.37 -1.63 10.01
N LYS A 42 -27.10 -0.56 10.37
CA LYS A 42 -27.72 -0.46 11.70
C LYS A 42 -28.79 -1.53 11.93
N ILE A 43 -29.53 -1.89 10.88
CA ILE A 43 -30.58 -2.91 10.97
C ILE A 43 -29.98 -4.31 11.03
N LEU A 44 -28.85 -4.54 10.37
CA LEU A 44 -28.15 -5.83 10.41
C LEU A 44 -27.76 -6.21 11.86
N LYS A 45 -27.55 -5.23 12.75
CA LYS A 45 -27.31 -5.47 14.18
C LYS A 45 -28.52 -6.14 14.89
N PHE A 46 -29.72 -6.06 14.33
CA PHE A 46 -30.89 -6.73 14.83
C PHE A 46 -31.10 -8.15 14.26
N SER A 47 -30.20 -8.63 13.42
CA SER A 47 -30.27 -10.01 12.87
C SER A 47 -30.38 -11.11 13.93
N PRO A 48 -29.82 -10.99 15.16
CA PRO A 48 -30.05 -12.01 16.22
C PRO A 48 -31.50 -12.18 16.65
N VAL A 49 -32.34 -11.14 16.46
CA VAL A 49 -33.78 -11.20 16.79
C VAL A 49 -34.47 -12.26 15.95
N ILE A 50 -34.04 -12.48 14.70
CA ILE A 50 -34.57 -13.52 13.83
C ILE A 50 -34.29 -14.91 14.42
N LEU A 51 -33.10 -15.13 14.97
CA LEU A 51 -32.74 -16.38 15.64
C LEU A 51 -33.55 -16.62 16.91
N ILE A 52 -33.84 -15.56 17.67
CA ILE A 52 -34.67 -15.62 18.86
C ILE A 52 -36.11 -16.00 18.45
N ALA A 53 -36.67 -15.37 17.42
CA ALA A 53 -37.99 -15.68 16.91
C ALA A 53 -38.11 -17.15 16.44
N LEU A 54 -37.11 -17.64 15.71
CA LEU A 54 -37.01 -19.04 15.32
C LEU A 54 -36.94 -19.99 16.52
N GLY A 55 -36.15 -19.64 17.54
CA GLY A 55 -36.02 -20.41 18.78
C GLY A 55 -37.35 -20.49 19.55
N ILE A 56 -38.08 -19.38 19.64
CA ILE A 56 -39.42 -19.33 20.29
C ILE A 56 -40.41 -20.18 19.50
N GLU A 57 -40.44 -20.09 18.15
CA GLU A 57 -41.31 -20.92 17.32
C GLU A 57 -41.04 -22.39 17.57
N MET A 58 -39.77 -22.80 17.64
CA MET A 58 -39.35 -24.18 17.88
C MET A 58 -39.78 -24.67 19.27
N LEU A 59 -39.64 -23.84 20.30
CA LEU A 59 -40.09 -24.15 21.68
C LEU A 59 -41.58 -24.34 21.76
N VAL A 60 -42.37 -23.46 21.15
CA VAL A 60 -43.87 -23.52 21.16
C VAL A 60 -44.36 -24.79 20.47
N TYR A 61 -43.74 -25.23 19.40
CA TYR A 61 -44.12 -26.47 18.71
C TYR A 61 -43.61 -27.72 19.42
N SER A 62 -42.43 -27.67 20.05
CA SER A 62 -41.87 -28.79 20.82
C SER A 62 -42.69 -29.08 22.10
N ALA A 63 -43.32 -28.07 22.68
CA ALA A 63 -44.18 -28.22 23.89
C ALA A 63 -45.55 -28.89 23.61
N ARG A 64 -45.91 -29.16 22.34
CA ARG A 64 -47.17 -29.80 21.98
C ARG A 64 -46.97 -31.31 21.73
N PRO A 65 -47.54 -32.23 22.56
CA PRO A 65 -47.27 -33.69 22.45
C PRO A 65 -47.86 -34.32 21.20
N ASP A 66 -48.82 -33.68 20.51
CA ASP A 66 -49.53 -34.22 19.36
C ASP A 66 -48.93 -33.86 17.99
N VAL A 67 -47.76 -33.15 17.96
CA VAL A 67 -47.14 -32.67 16.73
C VAL A 67 -45.80 -33.33 16.52
N LYS A 68 -45.61 -34.07 15.43
CA LYS A 68 -44.28 -34.48 14.96
C LYS A 68 -43.64 -33.31 14.23
N VAL A 69 -42.59 -32.72 14.84
CA VAL A 69 -41.79 -31.65 14.25
C VAL A 69 -40.87 -32.27 13.18
N LYS A 70 -41.00 -31.84 11.93
CA LYS A 70 -40.03 -32.12 10.87
C LYS A 70 -39.35 -30.80 10.48
N PHE A 71 -38.06 -30.82 10.49
CA PHE A 71 -37.26 -29.70 9.97
C PHE A 71 -37.43 -29.57 8.46
N ASP A 72 -37.81 -28.38 8.00
CA ASP A 72 -37.86 -28.09 6.56
C ASP A 72 -36.51 -27.55 6.09
N TRP A 73 -35.59 -28.48 5.81
CA TRP A 73 -34.25 -28.16 5.31
C TRP A 73 -34.27 -27.30 4.05
N LEU A 74 -35.24 -27.54 3.17
CA LEU A 74 -35.36 -26.78 1.91
C LEU A 74 -35.78 -25.33 2.18
N ALA A 75 -36.67 -25.09 3.14
CA ALA A 75 -37.07 -23.76 3.56
C ALA A 75 -35.89 -22.99 4.22
N MET A 76 -35.07 -23.68 5.05
CA MET A 76 -33.86 -23.07 5.63
C MET A 76 -32.84 -22.70 4.57
N LEU A 77 -32.58 -23.60 3.59
CA LEU A 77 -31.65 -23.32 2.49
C LEU A 77 -32.16 -22.17 1.62
N GLY A 78 -33.48 -22.14 1.33
CA GLY A 78 -34.14 -21.05 0.61
C GLY A 78 -34.02 -19.72 1.34
N THR A 79 -34.18 -19.71 2.68
CA THR A 79 -34.01 -18.51 3.50
C THR A 79 -32.60 -17.99 3.44
N ALA A 80 -31.61 -18.87 3.65
CA ALA A 80 -30.20 -18.51 3.61
C ALA A 80 -29.82 -17.96 2.22
N PHE A 81 -30.25 -18.61 1.17
CA PHE A 81 -30.02 -18.15 -0.21
C PHE A 81 -30.64 -16.77 -0.47
N THR A 82 -31.90 -16.59 -0.07
CA THR A 82 -32.59 -15.30 -0.26
C THR A 82 -31.91 -14.18 0.53
N LEU A 83 -31.48 -14.43 1.76
CA LEU A 83 -30.75 -13.46 2.58
C LEU A 83 -29.39 -13.12 1.95
N CYS A 84 -28.67 -14.11 1.39
CA CYS A 84 -27.44 -13.86 0.65
C CYS A 84 -27.69 -12.98 -0.59
N VAL A 85 -28.71 -13.27 -1.39
CA VAL A 85 -29.04 -12.48 -2.58
C VAL A 85 -29.44 -11.05 -2.21
N VAL A 86 -30.30 -10.89 -1.20
CA VAL A 86 -30.71 -9.56 -0.69
C VAL A 86 -29.55 -8.80 -0.13
N GLY A 87 -28.69 -9.46 0.67
CA GLY A 87 -27.47 -8.86 1.23
C GLY A 87 -26.50 -8.44 0.13
N ALA A 88 -26.28 -9.28 -0.87
CA ALA A 88 -25.43 -8.96 -2.02
C ALA A 88 -25.99 -7.77 -2.81
N ALA A 89 -27.30 -7.76 -3.09
CA ALA A 89 -27.94 -6.66 -3.82
C ALA A 89 -27.87 -5.32 -3.03
N ALA A 90 -27.97 -5.37 -1.71
CA ALA A 90 -27.85 -4.19 -0.85
C ALA A 90 -26.41 -3.66 -0.74
N LEU A 91 -25.40 -4.57 -0.76
CA LEU A 91 -23.97 -4.20 -0.67
C LEU A 91 -23.35 -3.85 -2.03
N LEU A 92 -23.97 -4.29 -3.14
CA LEU A 92 -23.45 -4.06 -4.48
C LEU A 92 -23.23 -2.56 -4.81
N PRO A 93 -24.16 -1.64 -4.53
CA PRO A 93 -23.94 -0.22 -4.80
C PRO A 93 -22.75 0.34 -4.01
N LEU A 94 -22.58 -0.08 -2.76
CA LEU A 94 -21.45 0.32 -1.91
C LEU A 94 -20.12 -0.24 -2.46
N ALA A 95 -20.11 -1.50 -2.87
CA ALA A 95 -18.94 -2.11 -3.50
C ALA A 95 -18.57 -1.43 -4.82
N VAL A 96 -19.57 -1.07 -5.63
CA VAL A 96 -19.34 -0.35 -6.89
C VAL A 96 -18.87 1.08 -6.66
N SER A 97 -19.34 1.77 -5.61
CA SER A 97 -18.84 3.12 -5.27
C SER A 97 -17.40 3.10 -4.76
N GLU A 98 -17.02 2.06 -3.98
CA GLU A 98 -15.67 2.00 -3.39
C GLU A 98 -14.62 1.38 -4.32
N TRP A 99 -14.98 0.38 -5.11
CA TRP A 99 -14.04 -0.38 -5.96
C TRP A 99 -14.42 -0.36 -7.45
N GLY A 100 -15.43 0.41 -7.83
CA GLY A 100 -15.92 0.42 -9.20
C GLY A 100 -15.06 1.25 -10.16
N PRO A 101 -15.28 1.06 -11.47
CA PRO A 101 -14.50 1.71 -12.52
C PRO A 101 -14.63 3.25 -12.51
N ALA A 102 -15.72 3.80 -11.97
CA ALA A 102 -15.89 5.24 -11.84
C ALA A 102 -14.88 5.87 -10.87
N ARG A 103 -14.65 5.23 -9.72
CA ARG A 103 -13.63 5.68 -8.75
C ARG A 103 -12.23 5.59 -9.35
N SER A 104 -11.89 4.45 -9.94
CA SER A 104 -10.59 4.22 -10.59
C SER A 104 -10.33 5.22 -11.71
N SER A 105 -11.31 5.48 -12.57
CA SER A 105 -11.19 6.47 -13.65
C SER A 105 -11.02 7.89 -13.12
N ALA A 106 -11.69 8.23 -12.02
CA ALA A 106 -11.55 9.55 -11.40
C ALA A 106 -10.16 9.73 -10.78
N ILE A 107 -9.63 8.71 -10.09
CA ILE A 107 -8.27 8.69 -9.56
C ILE A 107 -7.27 8.93 -10.70
N SER A 108 -7.30 8.10 -11.75
CA SER A 108 -6.37 8.22 -12.87
C SER A 108 -6.44 9.58 -13.56
N ARG A 109 -7.64 10.17 -13.65
CA ARG A 109 -7.80 11.53 -14.20
C ARG A 109 -7.12 12.56 -13.31
N ILE A 110 -7.33 12.51 -12.00
CA ILE A 110 -6.72 13.47 -11.06
C ILE A 110 -5.20 13.31 -11.05
N GLU A 111 -4.70 12.06 -11.03
CA GLU A 111 -3.27 11.77 -11.09
C GLU A 111 -2.63 12.37 -12.36
N THR A 112 -3.25 12.15 -13.53
CA THR A 112 -2.78 12.70 -14.80
C THR A 112 -2.80 14.24 -14.77
N GLU A 113 -3.89 14.84 -14.31
CA GLU A 113 -4.03 16.31 -14.22
C GLU A 113 -2.96 16.94 -13.31
N LYS A 114 -2.65 16.29 -12.17
CA LYS A 114 -1.61 16.75 -11.24
C LYS A 114 -0.20 16.61 -11.83
N VAL A 115 0.08 15.52 -12.53
CA VAL A 115 1.36 15.31 -13.24
C VAL A 115 1.54 16.35 -14.33
N ASP A 116 0.53 16.58 -15.16
CA ASP A 116 0.57 17.58 -16.24
C ASP A 116 0.76 19.00 -15.69
N ALA A 117 0.09 19.33 -14.58
CA ALA A 117 0.24 20.61 -13.90
C ALA A 117 1.66 20.80 -13.36
N LEU A 118 2.27 19.76 -12.77
CA LEU A 118 3.66 19.81 -12.32
C LEU A 118 4.63 19.99 -13.48
N TYR A 119 4.52 19.21 -14.56
CA TYR A 119 5.38 19.38 -15.73
C TYR A 119 5.23 20.75 -16.37
N SER A 120 4.01 21.30 -16.40
CA SER A 120 3.76 22.66 -16.84
C SER A 120 4.46 23.70 -15.94
N ALA A 121 4.40 23.51 -14.62
CA ALA A 121 5.09 24.37 -13.67
C ALA A 121 6.61 24.30 -13.81
N LEU A 122 7.18 23.11 -14.01
CA LEU A 122 8.61 22.90 -14.23
C LEU A 122 9.15 23.62 -15.50
N THR A 123 8.28 24.00 -16.43
CA THR A 123 8.73 24.81 -17.60
C THR A 123 9.24 26.18 -17.20
N ALA A 124 8.88 26.70 -16.03
CA ALA A 124 9.37 27.97 -15.51
C ALA A 124 10.80 27.90 -14.96
N ASP A 125 11.26 26.68 -14.60
CA ASP A 125 12.61 26.40 -14.11
C ASP A 125 13.27 25.32 -15.00
N PRO A 126 14.00 25.70 -16.06
CA PRO A 126 14.61 24.77 -16.99
C PRO A 126 15.70 23.88 -16.37
N GLU A 127 16.39 24.36 -15.32
CA GLU A 127 17.44 23.61 -14.64
C GLU A 127 16.83 22.48 -13.82
N LEU A 128 15.83 22.79 -12.98
CA LEU A 128 15.11 21.82 -12.19
C LEU A 128 14.37 20.81 -13.10
N LYS A 129 13.79 21.30 -14.21
CA LYS A 129 13.17 20.44 -15.21
C LYS A 129 14.14 19.44 -15.82
N ALA A 130 15.37 19.86 -16.14
CA ALA A 130 16.39 18.98 -16.73
C ALA A 130 16.82 17.87 -15.78
N LYS A 131 16.81 18.12 -14.47
CA LYS A 131 17.10 17.15 -13.43
C LYS A 131 15.92 16.27 -13.06
N THR A 132 14.70 16.64 -13.45
CA THR A 132 13.51 15.87 -13.15
C THR A 132 13.30 14.77 -14.18
N GLY A 133 13.49 13.53 -13.77
CA GLY A 133 13.27 12.35 -14.62
C GLY A 133 11.79 11.94 -14.62
N TYR A 134 11.43 10.98 -13.82
CA TYR A 134 10.06 10.48 -13.70
C TYR A 134 9.27 11.29 -12.65
N CYS A 135 8.02 11.60 -12.97
CA CYS A 135 7.02 12.09 -12.01
C CYS A 135 5.77 11.25 -12.09
N GLY A 136 5.35 10.70 -10.96
CA GLY A 136 4.08 10.00 -10.80
C GLY A 136 3.31 10.57 -9.61
N VAL A 137 1.99 10.57 -9.70
CA VAL A 137 1.13 10.97 -8.59
C VAL A 137 0.24 9.80 -8.24
N ASN A 138 0.11 9.53 -6.94
CA ASN A 138 -0.83 8.55 -6.42
C ASN A 138 -1.87 9.26 -5.55
N VAL A 139 -3.14 8.92 -5.78
CA VAL A 139 -4.27 9.50 -5.06
C VAL A 139 -5.02 8.42 -4.30
N TRP A 140 -5.27 8.66 -3.01
CA TRP A 140 -6.11 7.82 -2.16
C TRP A 140 -7.22 8.65 -1.54
N PHE A 141 -8.47 8.30 -1.87
CA PHE A 141 -9.63 8.86 -1.20
C PHE A 141 -9.83 8.15 0.14
N ASN A 142 -9.69 8.90 1.23
CA ASN A 142 -9.90 8.43 2.61
C ASN A 142 -11.32 8.70 3.12
N HIS A 143 -12.16 9.33 2.29
CA HIS A 143 -13.57 9.58 2.57
C HIS A 143 -14.49 8.62 1.82
N ASP A 144 -15.69 8.41 2.37
CA ASP A 144 -16.76 7.68 1.68
C ASP A 144 -17.18 8.48 0.44
N ALA A 145 -16.94 7.93 -0.74
CA ALA A 145 -17.09 8.66 -1.99
C ALA A 145 -18.52 9.16 -2.24
N GLY A 146 -19.55 8.49 -1.70
CA GLY A 146 -20.95 8.88 -1.86
C GLY A 146 -21.35 9.28 -3.30
N GLY A 147 -20.52 8.86 -4.29
CA GLY A 147 -20.63 9.24 -5.69
C GLY A 147 -19.85 10.50 -6.11
N SER A 148 -19.16 11.19 -5.20
CA SER A 148 -18.28 12.33 -5.51
C SER A 148 -16.82 11.88 -5.45
N TYR A 149 -16.16 11.83 -6.59
CA TYR A 149 -14.75 11.46 -6.71
C TYR A 149 -13.89 12.71 -6.95
N THR A 150 -13.86 13.59 -5.95
CA THR A 150 -13.02 14.81 -5.94
C THR A 150 -12.17 14.81 -4.68
N LEU A 151 -10.94 15.30 -4.75
CA LEU A 151 -10.06 15.43 -3.59
C LEU A 151 -10.71 16.31 -2.51
N GLN A 152 -10.67 15.81 -1.28
CA GLN A 152 -11.18 16.47 -0.08
C GLN A 152 -10.07 16.57 0.97
N SER A 153 -10.33 17.38 2.00
CA SER A 153 -9.44 17.45 3.15
C SER A 153 -9.37 16.08 3.85
N GLY A 154 -8.17 15.56 4.02
CA GLY A 154 -7.93 14.23 4.60
C GLY A 154 -7.66 13.13 3.57
N ASP A 155 -7.79 13.42 2.28
CA ASP A 155 -7.34 12.50 1.23
C ASP A 155 -5.83 12.62 1.03
N ASP A 156 -5.22 11.56 0.52
CA ASP A 156 -3.80 11.55 0.21
C ASP A 156 -3.58 11.80 -1.29
N CYS A 157 -2.67 12.73 -1.57
CA CYS A 157 -2.17 13.01 -2.90
C CYS A 157 -0.64 13.05 -2.83
N VAL A 158 0.00 11.98 -3.26
CA VAL A 158 1.43 11.75 -3.08
C VAL A 158 2.16 11.90 -4.39
N LEU A 159 3.18 12.77 -4.40
CA LEU A 159 4.08 12.92 -5.53
C LEU A 159 5.27 11.97 -5.38
N ASN A 160 5.51 11.15 -6.38
CA ASN A 160 6.70 10.33 -6.53
C ASN A 160 7.54 10.91 -7.65
N THR A 161 8.78 11.29 -7.36
CA THR A 161 9.67 11.93 -8.33
C THR A 161 11.05 11.31 -8.28
N THR A 162 11.55 10.95 -9.46
CA THR A 162 12.95 10.57 -9.63
C THR A 162 13.72 11.76 -10.19
N LEU A 163 14.77 12.16 -9.48
CA LEU A 163 15.68 13.23 -9.87
C LEU A 163 16.94 12.62 -10.46
N THR A 164 17.36 13.10 -11.62
CA THR A 164 18.57 12.62 -12.28
C THR A 164 19.72 13.58 -12.00
N GLY A 165 20.64 13.14 -11.10
CA GLY A 165 21.84 13.90 -10.73
C GLY A 165 22.73 14.29 -11.91
N PRO A 166 24.01 14.43 -11.70
CA PRO A 166 24.77 13.90 -10.57
C PRO A 166 24.63 14.71 -9.27
N TYR A 167 24.59 14.01 -8.14
CA TYR A 167 24.59 14.62 -6.82
C TYR A 167 25.90 14.31 -6.10
N ALA A 168 26.55 15.37 -5.61
CA ALA A 168 27.78 15.22 -4.85
C ALA A 168 27.54 14.76 -3.41
N ASP A 169 26.38 15.12 -2.86
CA ASP A 169 26.00 14.87 -1.48
C ASP A 169 24.48 14.96 -1.28
N ALA A 170 24.02 14.56 -0.10
CA ALA A 170 22.62 14.63 0.30
C ALA A 170 22.08 16.07 0.33
N GLU A 171 22.92 17.09 0.55
CA GLU A 171 22.49 18.49 0.60
C GLU A 171 22.12 19.01 -0.80
N SER A 172 22.89 18.68 -1.82
CA SER A 172 22.60 19.03 -3.21
C SER A 172 21.32 18.36 -3.72
N PHE A 173 21.10 17.09 -3.36
CA PHE A 173 19.83 16.38 -3.61
C PHE A 173 18.64 17.03 -2.90
N ALA A 174 18.80 17.34 -1.60
CA ALA A 174 17.75 17.98 -0.80
C ALA A 174 17.39 19.38 -1.33
N ALA A 175 18.34 20.13 -1.92
CA ALA A 175 18.08 21.41 -2.52
C ALA A 175 17.11 21.32 -3.70
N ASP A 176 17.33 20.34 -4.62
CA ASP A 176 16.44 20.11 -5.75
C ASP A 176 15.06 19.61 -5.30
N CYS A 177 15.00 18.74 -4.27
CA CYS A 177 13.73 18.31 -3.66
C CYS A 177 12.93 19.51 -3.12
N ILE A 178 13.58 20.42 -2.39
CA ILE A 178 12.95 21.65 -1.88
C ILE A 178 12.45 22.51 -3.04
N GLY A 179 13.22 22.63 -4.11
CA GLY A 179 12.82 23.37 -5.31
C GLY A 179 11.50 22.86 -5.90
N ILE A 180 11.34 21.54 -6.04
CA ILE A 180 10.08 20.93 -6.52
C ILE A 180 8.94 21.17 -5.53
N MET A 181 9.17 21.01 -4.22
CA MET A 181 8.16 21.24 -3.20
C MET A 181 7.69 22.69 -3.16
N GLN A 182 8.61 23.66 -3.29
CA GLN A 182 8.27 25.09 -3.38
C GLN A 182 7.47 25.41 -4.64
N LEU A 183 7.89 24.88 -5.79
CA LEU A 183 7.19 25.02 -7.05
C LEU A 183 5.76 24.46 -6.97
N ALA A 184 5.59 23.30 -6.35
CA ALA A 184 4.29 22.68 -6.15
C ALA A 184 3.39 23.51 -5.20
N ALA A 185 3.97 24.09 -4.15
CA ALA A 185 3.27 24.98 -3.23
C ALA A 185 2.86 26.29 -3.89
N ASP A 186 3.74 26.94 -4.65
CA ASP A 186 3.48 28.20 -5.37
C ASP A 186 2.37 28.05 -6.43
N LYS A 187 2.20 26.86 -6.98
CA LYS A 187 1.15 26.51 -7.94
C LYS A 187 -0.09 25.89 -7.32
N ASP A 188 -0.13 25.78 -5.99
CA ASP A 188 -1.24 25.17 -5.24
C ASP A 188 -1.63 23.79 -5.79
N LEU A 189 -0.61 22.94 -6.05
CA LEU A 189 -0.85 21.62 -6.62
C LEU A 189 -1.49 20.64 -5.61
N GLY A 190 -1.50 20.96 -4.31
CA GLY A 190 -2.23 20.24 -3.28
C GLY A 190 -1.70 18.85 -2.98
N PHE A 191 -0.39 18.62 -3.13
CA PHE A 191 0.23 17.37 -2.66
C PHE A 191 0.25 17.33 -1.13
N THR A 192 0.03 16.14 -0.57
CA THR A 192 0.06 15.91 0.88
C THR A 192 1.40 15.37 1.35
N SER A 193 2.09 14.64 0.48
CA SER A 193 3.43 14.09 0.73
C SER A 193 4.23 13.91 -0.55
N TYR A 194 5.53 13.74 -0.37
CA TYR A 194 6.52 13.62 -1.44
C TYR A 194 7.44 12.43 -1.17
N HIS A 195 7.73 11.68 -2.24
CA HIS A 195 8.73 10.64 -2.30
C HIS A 195 9.71 10.97 -3.42
N PHE A 196 10.94 11.27 -3.07
CA PHE A 196 12.01 11.57 -4.00
C PHE A 196 13.05 10.47 -3.99
N SER A 197 13.59 10.17 -5.18
CA SER A 197 14.75 9.29 -5.37
C SER A 197 15.74 9.95 -6.33
N SER A 198 17.02 9.64 -6.21
CA SER A 198 18.09 10.23 -7.07
C SER A 198 18.30 9.49 -8.40
N GLY A 199 17.32 8.67 -8.82
CA GLY A 199 17.44 7.91 -10.06
C GLY A 199 17.93 6.50 -9.86
N GLU A 200 18.31 5.87 -10.97
CA GLU A 200 18.51 4.44 -11.06
C GLU A 200 19.58 3.91 -10.09
N ASP A 201 19.34 2.68 -9.63
CA ASP A 201 20.36 1.84 -9.04
C ASP A 201 21.50 1.70 -10.06
N THR A 202 22.50 2.54 -9.91
CA THR A 202 23.75 2.36 -10.62
C THR A 202 24.46 1.16 -10.00
N ASP A 203 25.11 0.33 -10.80
CA ASP A 203 25.88 -0.80 -10.28
C ASP A 203 26.89 -0.36 -9.21
N ASP A 204 27.35 0.90 -9.31
CA ASP A 204 28.25 1.56 -8.38
C ASP A 204 27.79 3.00 -8.11
N GLY A 205 27.78 3.42 -6.84
CA GLY A 205 27.46 4.79 -6.47
C GLY A 205 26.62 4.93 -5.21
N ILE A 206 25.99 6.11 -5.06
CA ILE A 206 25.12 6.44 -3.94
C ILE A 206 23.76 6.88 -4.48
N SER A 207 22.70 6.25 -4.01
CA SER A 207 21.33 6.68 -4.23
C SER A 207 20.80 7.41 -3.00
N TYR A 208 20.06 8.49 -3.24
CA TYR A 208 19.45 9.32 -2.23
C TYR A 208 17.93 9.17 -2.26
N TYR A 209 17.31 9.09 -1.08
CA TYR A 209 15.86 8.98 -0.91
C TYR A 209 15.38 9.98 0.13
N LEU A 210 14.27 10.67 -0.16
CA LEU A 210 13.64 11.59 0.78
C LEU A 210 12.13 11.40 0.78
N ASP A 211 11.59 11.00 1.92
CA ASP A 211 10.17 10.91 2.18
C ASP A 211 9.74 11.98 3.16
N CYS A 212 8.77 12.80 2.79
CA CYS A 212 8.29 13.86 3.67
C CYS A 212 6.83 14.26 3.39
N VAL A 213 6.17 14.78 4.41
CA VAL A 213 4.86 15.43 4.27
C VAL A 213 5.03 16.85 3.73
N ALA A 214 4.05 17.37 3.01
CA ALA A 214 4.13 18.65 2.31
C ALA A 214 4.43 19.85 3.22
N SER A 215 4.02 19.80 4.49
CA SER A 215 4.29 20.87 5.47
C SER A 215 5.70 20.83 6.07
N TYR A 216 6.46 19.73 5.86
CA TYR A 216 7.75 19.54 6.51
C TYR A 216 8.83 20.55 6.10
N PRO A 217 9.06 20.84 4.79
CA PRO A 217 10.18 21.65 4.37
C PRO A 217 9.96 23.16 4.54
N ALA A 218 8.79 23.58 5.00
CA ALA A 218 8.48 25.01 5.12
C ALA A 218 9.47 25.72 6.05
N GLY A 219 10.31 26.57 5.46
CA GLY A 219 11.32 27.36 6.19
C GLY A 219 12.60 26.61 6.57
N LEU A 220 12.81 25.37 6.13
CA LEU A 220 14.04 24.62 6.34
C LEU A 220 15.05 24.89 5.21
N THR A 221 16.34 24.85 5.57
CA THR A 221 17.45 24.89 4.61
C THR A 221 17.72 23.51 4.04
N ALA A 222 18.42 23.45 2.88
CA ALA A 222 18.85 22.18 2.28
C ALA A 222 19.64 21.31 3.25
N ALA A 223 20.59 21.90 4.00
CA ALA A 223 21.36 21.19 5.02
C ALA A 223 20.51 20.62 6.17
N GLN A 224 19.37 21.24 6.49
CA GLN A 224 18.44 20.70 7.48
C GLN A 224 17.62 19.55 6.93
N VAL A 225 17.15 19.65 5.68
CA VAL A 225 16.40 18.59 5.01
C VAL A 225 17.30 17.40 4.69
N ALA A 226 18.56 17.63 4.30
CA ALA A 226 19.57 16.59 4.03
C ALA A 226 19.74 15.60 5.18
N ARG A 227 19.53 16.02 6.43
CA ARG A 227 19.59 15.13 7.61
C ARG A 227 18.50 14.04 7.62
N ARG A 228 17.50 14.14 6.75
CA ARG A 228 16.44 13.14 6.59
C ARG A 228 16.55 12.37 5.27
N VAL A 229 17.50 12.74 4.45
CA VAL A 229 17.83 11.96 3.26
C VAL A 229 18.42 10.64 3.72
N THR A 230 17.89 9.55 3.18
CA THR A 230 18.44 8.21 3.34
C THR A 230 19.39 7.97 2.18
N GLU A 231 20.60 7.53 2.49
CA GLU A 231 21.62 7.14 1.52
C GLU A 231 21.63 5.63 1.37
N SER A 232 21.72 5.15 0.15
CA SER A 232 21.96 3.75 -0.18
C SER A 232 23.22 3.65 -1.04
N TYR A 233 24.16 2.87 -0.60
CA TYR A 233 25.45 2.68 -1.25
C TYR A 233 25.37 1.42 -2.13
N HIS A 234 25.82 1.52 -3.38
CA HIS A 234 25.75 0.42 -4.33
C HIS A 234 27.15 -0.01 -4.77
N TYR A 235 27.33 -1.30 -4.95
CA TYR A 235 28.53 -1.89 -5.52
C TYR A 235 28.22 -3.27 -6.13
N ASP A 236 28.55 -3.45 -7.38
CA ASP A 236 28.40 -4.71 -8.13
C ASP A 236 27.00 -5.33 -7.98
N GLY A 237 25.95 -4.49 -8.16
CA GLY A 237 24.55 -4.88 -8.06
C GLY A 237 24.03 -5.18 -6.63
N SER A 238 24.85 -4.94 -5.61
CA SER A 238 24.48 -5.04 -4.20
C SER A 238 24.25 -3.67 -3.59
N SER A 239 23.32 -3.59 -2.61
CA SER A 239 22.97 -2.34 -1.92
C SER A 239 23.28 -2.45 -0.43
N PHE A 240 23.83 -1.38 0.14
CA PHE A 240 24.29 -1.30 1.52
C PHE A 240 23.70 -0.07 2.20
N SER A 241 23.43 -0.19 3.51
CA SER A 241 22.86 0.89 4.32
C SER A 241 23.89 1.91 4.82
N SER A 242 25.17 1.59 4.70
CA SER A 242 26.27 2.49 5.05
C SER A 242 27.49 2.28 4.15
N GLU A 243 28.29 3.32 4.04
CA GLU A 243 29.57 3.26 3.34
C GLU A 243 30.50 2.18 3.94
N ALA A 244 30.50 2.06 5.27
CA ALA A 244 31.31 1.07 5.97
C ALA A 244 30.93 -0.37 5.60
N ASP A 245 29.63 -0.67 5.49
CA ASP A 245 29.17 -2.02 5.08
C ASP A 245 29.56 -2.34 3.62
N ARG A 246 29.46 -1.34 2.73
CA ARG A 246 29.94 -1.45 1.36
C ARG A 246 31.43 -1.74 1.30
N ASP A 247 32.24 -0.96 2.04
CA ASP A 247 33.68 -1.06 2.05
C ASP A 247 34.14 -2.40 2.63
N GLU A 248 33.50 -2.89 3.70
CA GLU A 248 33.75 -4.22 4.24
C GLU A 248 33.47 -5.33 3.22
N TYR A 249 32.34 -5.21 2.51
CA TYR A 249 32.00 -6.16 1.44
C TYR A 249 33.04 -6.16 0.33
N ILE A 250 33.47 -4.98 -0.15
CA ILE A 250 34.47 -4.84 -1.19
C ILE A 250 35.81 -5.44 -0.74
N LYS A 251 36.26 -5.10 0.49
CA LYS A 251 37.50 -5.64 1.05
C LYS A 251 37.46 -7.16 1.21
N THR A 252 36.32 -7.71 1.57
CA THR A 252 36.13 -9.16 1.65
C THR A 252 36.27 -9.82 0.29
N ARG A 253 35.66 -9.27 -0.75
CA ARG A 253 35.81 -9.80 -2.11
C ARG A 253 37.24 -9.68 -2.64
N LEU A 254 37.86 -8.52 -2.43
CA LEU A 254 39.26 -8.34 -2.81
C LEU A 254 40.19 -9.33 -2.12
N ARG A 255 39.92 -9.70 -0.87
CA ARG A 255 40.66 -10.71 -0.11
C ARG A 255 40.61 -12.08 -0.80
N ASP A 256 39.38 -12.48 -1.18
CA ASP A 256 39.18 -13.77 -1.86
C ASP A 256 39.85 -13.79 -3.23
N ASP A 257 39.69 -12.72 -4.02
CA ASP A 257 40.31 -12.59 -5.35
C ASP A 257 41.86 -12.60 -5.28
N ILE A 258 42.45 -11.87 -4.31
CA ILE A 258 43.90 -11.80 -4.11
C ILE A 258 44.45 -13.17 -3.68
N ALA A 259 43.75 -13.87 -2.78
CA ALA A 259 44.18 -15.19 -2.35
C ALA A 259 44.16 -16.20 -3.48
N GLU A 260 43.11 -16.18 -4.32
CA GLU A 260 42.98 -17.03 -5.50
C GLU A 260 44.00 -16.70 -6.57
N GLU A 261 44.23 -15.43 -6.91
CA GLU A 261 45.25 -14.99 -7.87
C GLU A 261 46.65 -15.42 -7.44
N TYR A 262 46.96 -15.27 -6.13
CA TYR A 262 48.27 -15.67 -5.61
C TYR A 262 48.46 -17.19 -5.66
N ALA A 263 47.46 -17.98 -5.27
CA ALA A 263 47.50 -19.46 -5.30
C ALA A 263 47.69 -19.96 -6.75
N ASN A 264 46.97 -19.37 -7.70
CA ASN A 264 47.10 -19.71 -9.13
C ASN A 264 48.49 -19.40 -9.69
N ALA A 265 49.19 -18.38 -9.14
CA ALA A 265 50.54 -18.01 -9.56
C ALA A 265 51.65 -18.81 -8.86
N HIS A 266 51.36 -19.50 -7.76
CA HIS A 266 52.33 -20.14 -6.88
C HIS A 266 52.03 -21.61 -6.59
N ASP A 267 51.54 -22.37 -7.58
CA ASP A 267 51.30 -23.82 -7.48
C ASP A 267 50.36 -24.21 -6.28
N ASP A 268 49.23 -23.51 -6.15
CA ASP A 268 48.25 -23.70 -5.09
C ASP A 268 48.76 -23.38 -3.65
N VAL A 269 49.80 -22.59 -3.52
CA VAL A 269 50.26 -22.05 -2.23
C VAL A 269 49.53 -20.76 -1.93
N TYR A 270 48.82 -20.70 -0.79
CA TYR A 270 48.13 -19.50 -0.37
C TYR A 270 49.06 -18.50 0.32
N PRO A 271 48.83 -17.18 0.15
CA PRO A 271 49.63 -16.14 0.79
C PRO A 271 49.39 -16.09 2.29
N ASP A 272 50.28 -15.44 3.04
CA ASP A 272 50.01 -15.12 4.43
C ASP A 272 49.02 -13.96 4.58
N ASP A 273 48.37 -13.84 5.76
CA ASP A 273 47.38 -12.84 6.03
C ASP A 273 47.92 -11.41 5.93
N ASP A 274 49.16 -11.16 6.33
CA ASP A 274 49.81 -9.84 6.27
C ASP A 274 49.94 -9.35 4.82
N TYR A 275 50.32 -10.25 3.91
CA TYR A 275 50.40 -9.94 2.48
C TYR A 275 49.01 -9.61 1.91
N VAL A 276 48.01 -10.45 2.25
CA VAL A 276 46.63 -10.25 1.75
C VAL A 276 46.08 -8.92 2.26
N ASP A 277 46.23 -8.62 3.54
CA ASP A 277 45.75 -7.37 4.13
C ASP A 277 46.37 -6.13 3.49
N ALA A 278 47.69 -6.15 3.26
CA ALA A 278 48.39 -5.05 2.60
C ALA A 278 47.90 -4.84 1.16
N GLU A 279 47.71 -5.93 0.42
CA GLU A 279 47.29 -5.86 -0.97
C GLU A 279 45.80 -5.45 -1.12
N VAL A 280 44.95 -5.89 -0.18
CA VAL A 280 43.55 -5.43 -0.10
C VAL A 280 43.48 -3.92 0.11
N GLU A 281 44.20 -3.37 1.11
CA GLU A 281 44.23 -1.92 1.34
C GLU A 281 44.79 -1.15 0.16
N ARG A 282 45.82 -1.67 -0.51
CA ARG A 282 46.37 -1.05 -1.70
C ARG A 282 45.35 -0.98 -2.84
N ARG A 283 44.71 -2.10 -3.20
CA ARG A 283 43.74 -2.18 -4.31
C ARG A 283 42.47 -1.37 -3.99
N PHE A 284 41.99 -1.42 -2.75
CA PHE A 284 40.87 -0.65 -2.31
C PHE A 284 41.14 0.86 -2.42
N ASN A 285 42.30 1.33 -1.94
CA ASN A 285 42.69 2.74 -2.03
C ASN A 285 42.86 3.21 -3.49
N GLU A 286 43.42 2.36 -4.36
CA GLU A 286 43.53 2.65 -5.79
C GLU A 286 42.15 2.78 -6.45
N GLN A 287 41.24 1.89 -6.14
CA GLN A 287 39.89 1.88 -6.71
C GLN A 287 39.08 3.11 -6.33
N PHE A 288 39.21 3.58 -5.09
CA PHE A 288 38.46 4.74 -4.57
C PHE A 288 39.26 6.04 -4.56
N GLY A 289 40.44 6.06 -5.15
CA GLY A 289 41.30 7.26 -5.27
C GLY A 289 41.76 7.83 -3.94
N ILE A 290 41.82 6.98 -2.90
CA ILE A 290 42.27 7.37 -1.55
C ILE A 290 43.79 7.46 -1.58
N ALA A 291 44.36 8.66 -1.35
CA ALA A 291 45.81 8.85 -1.32
C ALA A 291 46.45 8.00 -0.21
N THR A 292 47.33 7.08 -0.60
CA THR A 292 48.10 6.33 0.38
C THR A 292 49.19 7.24 1.00
N PRO A 293 49.57 7.01 2.27
CA PRO A 293 50.60 7.84 2.93
C PRO A 293 51.93 7.92 2.16
N GLU A 294 52.23 6.97 1.30
CA GLU A 294 53.43 6.96 0.45
C GLU A 294 53.35 7.94 -0.73
N SER A 295 52.16 8.22 -1.28
CA SER A 295 52.00 9.16 -2.41
C SER A 295 51.97 10.64 -1.96
N ALA A 296 51.94 10.92 -0.66
CA ALA A 296 51.98 12.27 -0.09
C ALA A 296 53.42 12.76 0.24
N ALA A 297 54.42 11.94 -0.07
CA ALA A 297 55.82 12.23 0.26
C ALA A 297 56.73 12.53 -0.97
N GLU A 298 56.12 12.57 -2.17
CA GLU A 298 56.75 13.09 -3.40
C GLU A 298 56.13 14.47 -3.76
#